data_0a2b3a70d348c78835b6ae2f200a358e
#
_entry.id   0a2b3a70d348c78835b6ae2f200a358e
#
_cell.length_a   1.000
_cell.length_b   1.000
_cell.length_c   1.000
_cell.angle_alpha   90.00
_cell.angle_beta   90.00
_cell.angle_gamma   90.00
#
_symmetry.space_group_name_H-M   'P 1'
#
loop_
_entity.id
_entity.type
_entity.pdbx_description
1 polymer ?
#
loop_
_entity_poly.entity_id
_entity_poly.type
_entity_poly.pdbx_seq_one_letter_code
_entity_poly.pdbx_strand_id
1 'polypeptide(L)'
;YAISWSSTKKDLPLVTWHTKLKSPAGYPTLDVHAAMVRPEDIPMVEEMFQKSPDISAFLLADHGVVAMGNDAISAEHTAELVEETAQVAVLEKLLGTVGL
;
A
#
# COMPACT_ATOMS: atom_id res chain seq x y z
N TYR A 1 -4.52 8.96 3.72
CA TYR A 1 -3.28 9.07 2.92
C TYR A 1 -3.10 7.89 1.96
N ALA A 2 -3.45 6.67 2.38
CA ALA A 2 -3.33 5.51 1.49
C ALA A 2 -4.23 5.64 0.27
N ILE A 3 -5.47 6.09 0.44
CA ILE A 3 -6.39 6.31 -0.69
C ILE A 3 -5.80 7.36 -1.63
N SER A 4 -5.28 8.47 -1.10
CA SER A 4 -4.66 9.52 -1.91
C SER A 4 -3.45 9.00 -2.68
N TRP A 5 -2.60 8.19 -2.04
CA TRP A 5 -1.48 7.58 -2.74
C TRP A 5 -1.96 6.62 -3.84
N SER A 6 -2.98 5.79 -3.55
CA SER A 6 -3.48 4.80 -4.49
C SER A 6 -4.00 5.42 -5.80
N SER A 7 -4.45 6.67 -5.77
CA SER A 7 -4.90 7.37 -6.97
C SER A 7 -3.78 7.60 -7.99
N THR A 8 -2.52 7.54 -7.57
CA THR A 8 -1.38 7.63 -8.48
C THR A 8 -1.16 6.37 -9.31
N LYS A 9 -1.77 5.25 -8.90
CA LYS A 9 -1.59 3.91 -9.49
C LYS A 9 -0.15 3.41 -9.44
N LYS A 10 0.67 3.99 -8.57
CA LYS A 10 2.06 3.60 -8.34
C LYS A 10 2.18 2.85 -7.03
N ASP A 11 3.16 1.94 -6.95
CA ASP A 11 3.45 1.24 -5.72
C ASP A 11 3.86 2.22 -4.62
N LEU A 12 3.45 1.93 -3.39
CA LEU A 12 3.77 2.77 -2.24
C LEU A 12 5.21 2.50 -1.79
N PRO A 13 6.11 3.49 -1.87
CA PRO A 13 7.52 3.29 -1.53
C PRO A 13 7.80 3.44 -0.04
N LEU A 14 8.92 2.90 0.39
CA LEU A 14 9.48 3.16 1.72
C LEU A 14 10.51 4.29 1.60
N VAL A 15 10.08 5.52 1.82
CA VAL A 15 10.88 6.71 1.50
C VAL A 15 11.79 7.19 2.62
N THR A 16 11.54 6.76 3.85
CA THR A 16 12.35 7.16 4.99
C THR A 16 12.89 5.96 5.76
N TRP A 17 13.96 6.18 6.51
CA TRP A 17 14.52 5.16 7.38
C TRP A 17 13.48 4.63 8.38
N HIS A 18 12.63 5.52 8.89
CA HIS A 18 11.56 5.15 9.83
C HIS A 18 10.61 4.11 9.24
N THR A 19 10.13 4.33 8.01
CA THR A 19 9.22 3.39 7.36
C THR A 19 9.93 2.09 6.98
N LYS A 20 11.21 2.14 6.62
CA LYS A 20 12.00 0.94 6.31
C LYS A 20 12.21 0.04 7.53
N LEU A 21 12.26 0.61 8.73
CA LEU A 21 12.38 -0.18 9.96
C LEU A 21 11.10 -0.92 10.30
N LYS A 22 9.94 -0.35 9.93
CA LYS A 22 8.63 -0.90 10.28
C LYS A 22 8.11 -1.89 9.24
N SER A 23 8.59 -1.79 8.01
CA SER A 23 8.14 -2.65 6.93
C SER A 23 9.33 -3.07 6.09
N PRO A 24 9.48 -4.37 5.76
CA PRO A 24 10.63 -4.85 5.00
C PRO A 24 10.59 -4.47 3.51
N ALA A 25 9.43 -4.09 2.99
CA ALA A 25 9.23 -3.78 1.57
C ALA A 25 8.12 -2.76 1.40
N GLY A 26 8.07 -2.15 0.22
CA GLY A 26 6.94 -1.30 -0.16
C GLY A 26 5.67 -2.11 -0.41
N TYR A 27 4.60 -1.42 -0.78
CA TYR A 27 3.31 -2.06 -0.99
C TYR A 27 2.85 -1.82 -2.44
N PRO A 28 2.49 -2.89 -3.19
CA PRO A 28 1.96 -2.73 -4.54
C PRO A 28 0.63 -1.99 -4.57
N THR A 29 0.37 -1.25 -5.65
CA THR A 29 -0.93 -0.66 -5.92
C THR A 29 -1.50 -1.31 -7.17
N LEU A 30 -2.67 -1.94 -7.04
CA LEU A 30 -3.37 -2.58 -8.15
C LEU A 30 -4.37 -1.61 -8.77
N ASP A 31 -4.38 -1.54 -10.09
CA ASP A 31 -5.33 -0.72 -10.85
C ASP A 31 -6.67 -1.47 -10.98
N VAL A 32 -7.35 -1.61 -9.85
CA VAL A 32 -8.66 -2.27 -9.74
C VAL A 32 -9.69 -1.22 -9.41
N HIS A 33 -10.65 -1.01 -10.31
CA HIS A 33 -11.69 0.03 -10.18
C HIS A 33 -12.92 -0.48 -9.42
N ALA A 34 -12.69 -1.14 -8.29
CA ALA A 34 -13.77 -1.66 -7.45
C ALA A 34 -13.39 -1.55 -5.96
N ALA A 35 -14.40 -1.43 -5.10
CA ALA A 35 -14.19 -1.32 -3.66
C ALA A 35 -13.69 -2.62 -3.03
N MET A 36 -13.66 -3.70 -3.77
CA MET A 36 -13.16 -5.01 -3.32
C MET A 36 -12.60 -5.78 -4.51
N VAL A 37 -11.77 -6.78 -4.22
CA VAL A 37 -11.25 -7.68 -5.24
C VAL A 37 -12.40 -8.56 -5.76
N ARG A 38 -12.59 -8.56 -7.08
CA ARG A 38 -13.62 -9.36 -7.76
C ARG A 38 -13.00 -10.61 -8.36
N PRO A 39 -13.80 -11.65 -8.70
CA PRO A 39 -13.27 -12.84 -9.37
C PRO A 39 -12.44 -12.54 -10.61
N GLU A 40 -12.82 -11.54 -11.40
CA GLU A 40 -12.09 -11.13 -12.60
C GLU A 40 -10.73 -10.49 -12.30
N ASP A 41 -10.48 -10.07 -11.06
CA ASP A 41 -9.23 -9.48 -10.63
C ASP A 41 -8.22 -10.50 -10.09
N ILE A 42 -8.64 -11.76 -9.91
CA ILE A 42 -7.80 -12.82 -9.35
C ILE A 42 -6.48 -13.01 -10.10
N PRO A 43 -6.45 -13.04 -11.44
CA PRO A 43 -5.17 -13.18 -12.15
C PRO A 43 -4.17 -12.06 -11.82
N MET A 44 -4.64 -10.82 -11.66
CA MET A 44 -3.81 -9.69 -11.29
C MET A 44 -3.25 -9.84 -9.87
N VAL A 45 -4.08 -10.28 -8.93
CA VAL A 45 -3.68 -10.52 -7.54
C VAL A 45 -2.66 -11.66 -7.47
N GLU A 46 -2.89 -12.74 -8.20
CA GLU A 46 -1.95 -13.87 -8.25
C GLU A 46 -0.59 -13.45 -8.80
N GLU A 47 -0.56 -12.66 -9.87
CA GLU A 47 0.69 -12.14 -10.42
C GLU A 47 1.43 -11.27 -9.40
N MET A 48 0.71 -10.43 -8.67
CA MET A 48 1.28 -9.60 -7.61
C MET A 48 1.95 -10.46 -6.53
N PHE A 49 1.29 -11.52 -6.06
CA PHE A 49 1.85 -12.41 -5.05
C PHE A 49 3.02 -13.24 -5.57
N GLN A 50 3.07 -13.55 -6.86
CA GLN A 50 4.24 -14.19 -7.45
C GLN A 50 5.47 -13.29 -7.44
N LYS A 51 5.29 -11.98 -7.66
CA LYS A 51 6.36 -11.00 -7.63
C LYS A 51 6.78 -10.62 -6.22
N SER A 52 5.84 -10.62 -5.27
CA SER A 52 6.04 -10.15 -3.91
C SER A 52 5.33 -11.10 -2.93
N PRO A 53 5.88 -12.33 -2.72
CA PRO A 53 5.18 -13.36 -1.95
C PRO A 53 5.03 -13.05 -0.46
N ASP A 54 5.88 -12.18 0.09
CA ASP A 54 5.92 -11.91 1.53
C ASP A 54 5.19 -10.63 1.95
N ILE A 55 4.47 -9.99 1.03
CA ILE A 55 3.74 -8.76 1.38
C ILE A 55 2.55 -9.07 2.29
N SER A 56 2.27 -8.14 3.19
CA SER A 56 1.13 -8.22 4.12
C SER A 56 0.01 -7.27 3.76
N ALA A 57 0.16 -6.47 2.71
CA ALA A 57 -0.84 -5.52 2.26
C ALA A 57 -0.60 -5.09 0.83
N PHE A 58 -1.65 -4.61 0.19
CA PHE A 58 -1.57 -3.92 -1.10
C PHE A 58 -2.67 -2.87 -1.19
N LEU A 59 -2.56 -1.94 -2.14
CA LEU A 59 -3.52 -0.88 -2.33
C LEU A 59 -4.37 -1.15 -3.57
N LEU A 60 -5.63 -0.72 -3.51
CA LEU A 60 -6.52 -0.68 -4.67
C LEU A 60 -6.64 0.78 -5.11
N ALA A 61 -6.42 1.05 -6.38
CA ALA A 61 -6.45 2.42 -6.92
C ALA A 61 -7.77 3.12 -6.58
N ASP A 62 -7.65 4.31 -6.00
CA ASP A 62 -8.77 5.16 -5.57
C ASP A 62 -9.67 4.59 -4.46
N HIS A 63 -9.35 3.41 -3.92
CA HIS A 63 -10.22 2.77 -2.92
C HIS A 63 -9.55 2.56 -1.55
N GLY A 64 -8.27 2.26 -1.50
CA GLY A 64 -7.56 2.14 -0.23
C GLY A 64 -6.74 0.86 -0.10
N VAL A 65 -6.78 0.25 1.08
CA VAL A 65 -5.87 -0.80 1.51
C VAL A 65 -6.59 -2.14 1.67
N VAL A 66 -5.93 -3.21 1.21
CA VAL A 66 -6.23 -4.59 1.62
C VAL A 66 -5.08 -5.04 2.49
N ALA A 67 -5.35 -5.33 3.76
CA ALA A 67 -4.35 -5.77 4.72
C ALA A 67 -4.63 -7.20 5.17
N MET A 68 -3.57 -7.95 5.42
CA MET A 68 -3.65 -9.36 5.79
C MET A 68 -2.87 -9.62 7.08
N GLY A 69 -3.32 -10.61 7.84
CA GLY A 69 -2.65 -11.03 9.07
C GLY A 69 -3.20 -12.37 9.51
N ASN A 70 -2.55 -12.96 10.53
CA ASN A 70 -2.99 -14.24 11.08
C ASN A 70 -4.32 -14.13 11.86
N ASP A 71 -4.68 -12.92 12.26
CA ASP A 71 -5.95 -12.61 12.93
C ASP A 71 -6.36 -11.17 12.60
N ALA A 72 -7.54 -10.74 13.06
CA ALA A 72 -8.08 -9.43 12.79
C ALA A 72 -7.21 -8.31 13.38
N ILE A 73 -6.61 -8.52 14.54
CA ILE A 73 -5.75 -7.52 15.19
C ILE A 73 -4.47 -7.32 14.39
N SER A 74 -3.84 -8.39 13.93
CA SER A 74 -2.64 -8.32 13.09
C SER A 74 -2.93 -7.61 11.77
N ALA A 75 -4.05 -7.91 11.13
CA ALA A 75 -4.47 -7.25 9.90
C ALA A 75 -4.72 -5.75 10.11
N GLU A 76 -5.35 -5.37 11.24
CA GLU A 76 -5.58 -3.97 11.58
C GLU A 76 -4.26 -3.23 11.78
N HIS A 77 -3.31 -3.83 12.52
CA HIS A 77 -1.98 -3.22 12.71
C HIS A 77 -1.26 -3.03 11.37
N THR A 78 -1.38 -3.98 10.46
CA THR A 78 -0.82 -3.86 9.12
C THR A 78 -1.46 -2.70 8.36
N ALA A 79 -2.78 -2.55 8.43
CA ALA A 79 -3.49 -1.44 7.79
C ALA A 79 -3.04 -0.08 8.34
N GLU A 80 -2.85 0.04 9.66
CA GLU A 80 -2.34 1.25 10.29
C GLU A 80 -0.93 1.58 9.80
N LEU A 81 -0.06 0.57 9.69
CA LEU A 81 1.30 0.75 9.19
C LEU A 81 1.31 1.23 7.75
N VAL A 82 0.44 0.70 6.90
CA VAL A 82 0.32 1.15 5.50
C VAL A 82 -0.12 2.61 5.46
N GLU A 83 -1.11 3.01 6.26
CA GLU A 83 -1.57 4.40 6.32
C GLU A 83 -0.46 5.33 6.79
N GLU A 84 0.31 4.96 7.81
CA GLU A 84 1.46 5.72 8.27
C GLU A 84 2.52 5.85 7.16
N THR A 85 2.82 4.76 6.47
CA THR A 85 3.78 4.75 5.37
C THR A 85 3.32 5.67 4.25
N ALA A 86 2.03 5.65 3.91
CA ALA A 86 1.46 6.53 2.89
C ALA A 86 1.51 8.00 3.33
N GLN A 87 1.24 8.29 4.59
CA GLN A 87 1.35 9.65 5.14
C GLN A 87 2.76 10.20 4.94
N VAL A 88 3.78 9.43 5.31
CA VAL A 88 5.17 9.84 5.15
C VAL A 88 5.50 10.05 3.67
N ALA A 89 5.06 9.17 2.78
CA ALA A 89 5.33 9.28 1.34
C ALA A 89 4.68 10.53 0.74
N VAL A 90 3.42 10.82 1.10
CA VAL A 90 2.69 12.00 0.62
C VAL A 90 3.35 13.29 1.13
N LEU A 91 3.69 13.34 2.42
CA LEU A 91 4.31 14.53 3.00
C LEU A 91 5.71 14.77 2.42
N GLU A 92 6.47 13.73 2.18
CA GLU A 92 7.79 13.84 1.55
C GLU A 92 7.68 14.47 0.15
N LYS A 93 6.68 14.05 -0.64
CA LYS A 93 6.43 14.65 -1.94
C LYS A 93 6.02 16.12 -1.86
N LEU A 94 5.18 16.47 -0.88
CA LEU A 94 4.78 17.87 -0.66
C LEU A 94 5.97 18.73 -0.27
N LEU A 95 6.84 18.24 0.62
CA LEU A 95 8.07 18.96 1.00
C LEU A 95 8.97 19.20 -0.20
N GLY A 96 9.12 18.20 -1.07
CA GLY A 96 9.88 18.35 -2.32
C GLY A 96 9.26 19.40 -3.25
N THR A 97 7.92 19.45 -3.32
CA THR A 97 7.19 20.41 -4.15
C THR A 97 7.42 21.85 -3.69
N VAL A 98 7.53 22.10 -2.38
CA VAL A 98 7.76 23.43 -1.84
C VAL A 98 9.24 23.78 -1.67
N GLY A 99 10.13 22.92 -2.13
CA GLY A 99 11.56 23.18 -2.13
C GLY A 99 12.25 23.03 -0.76
N LEU A 100 11.66 22.29 0.13
CA LEU A 100 12.23 22.06 1.47
C LEU A 100 13.11 20.81 1.52
#